data_3f86bfb2ae9621804beb862b7f959326
#
_entry.id   3f86bfb2ae9621804beb862b7f959326
#
_cell.length_a   1.000
_cell.length_b   1.000
_cell.length_c   1.000
_cell.angle_alpha   90.00
_cell.angle_beta   90.00
_cell.angle_gamma   90.00
#
_symmetry.space_group_name_H-M   'P 1'
#
loop_
_entity.id
_entity.type
_entity.pdbx_description
1 polymer ?
#
loop_
_entity_poly.entity_id
_entity_poly.type
_entity_poly.pdbx_seq_one_letter_code
_entity_poly.pdbx_strand_id
1 'polypeptide(L)'
;MANEIQLDAIDRRILRALQVDGRVTYDALAAQVNLSASAVLRRVRRREESGAISAYVALVPPEKVGLGLTAYINVRLEKHTESHKRNPMDLFRAAVQTLPHVVE
;
A
#
# COMPACT_ATOMS: atom_id res chain seq x y z
N MET A 1 -1.34 6.25 -24.52
CA MET A 1 -1.03 4.94 -23.94
C MET A 1 -2.18 4.45 -23.11
N ALA A 2 -2.52 3.21 -23.31
CA ALA A 2 -3.59 2.61 -22.54
C ALA A 2 -3.30 2.55 -21.06
N ASN A 3 -2.03 2.67 -20.68
CA ASN A 3 -1.62 2.56 -19.29
C ASN A 3 -1.75 3.83 -18.51
N GLU A 4 -2.04 4.91 -19.16
CA GLU A 4 -2.12 6.17 -18.48
C GLU A 4 -3.39 6.23 -17.63
N ILE A 5 -3.22 6.54 -16.34
CA ILE A 5 -4.32 6.55 -15.39
C ILE A 5 -4.83 7.97 -15.24
N GLN A 6 -6.13 8.14 -15.47
CA GLN A 6 -6.76 9.45 -15.37
C GLN A 6 -7.14 9.72 -13.91
N LEU A 7 -6.53 10.75 -13.34
CA LEU A 7 -6.77 11.14 -11.96
C LEU A 7 -7.27 12.58 -11.92
N ASP A 8 -8.43 12.79 -11.34
CA ASP A 8 -8.89 14.16 -11.10
C ASP A 8 -8.35 14.70 -9.78
N ALA A 9 -8.69 15.93 -9.45
CA ALA A 9 -8.17 16.56 -8.23
C ALA A 9 -8.62 15.83 -6.97
N ILE A 10 -9.84 15.31 -6.98
CA ILE A 10 -10.37 14.59 -5.83
C ILE A 10 -9.61 13.27 -5.65
N ASP A 11 -9.36 12.55 -6.74
CA ASP A 11 -8.57 11.31 -6.67
C ASP A 11 -7.20 11.57 -6.08
N ARG A 12 -6.55 12.66 -6.51
CA ARG A 12 -5.23 12.98 -5.99
C ARG A 12 -5.25 13.30 -4.51
N ARG A 13 -6.28 13.96 -4.04
CA ARG A 13 -6.42 14.25 -2.62
C ARG A 13 -6.65 12.98 -1.82
N ILE A 14 -7.45 12.07 -2.34
CA ILE A 14 -7.68 10.79 -1.70
C ILE A 14 -6.38 9.99 -1.61
N LEU A 15 -5.65 9.91 -2.71
CA LEU A 15 -4.40 9.17 -2.74
C LEU A 15 -3.37 9.77 -1.79
N ARG A 16 -3.31 11.09 -1.72
CA ARG A 16 -2.39 11.76 -0.80
C ARG A 16 -2.73 11.44 0.65
N ALA A 17 -4.02 11.44 0.98
CA ALA A 17 -4.45 11.11 2.34
C ALA A 17 -4.10 9.67 2.69
N LEU A 18 -4.27 8.75 1.74
CA LEU A 18 -3.93 7.35 1.94
C LEU A 18 -2.43 7.14 2.09
N GLN A 19 -1.63 7.96 1.42
CA GLN A 19 -0.17 7.88 1.59
C GLN A 19 0.27 8.32 2.97
N VAL A 20 -0.47 9.23 3.58
CA VAL A 20 -0.18 9.65 4.96
C VAL A 20 -0.66 8.61 5.96
N ASP A 21 -1.84 8.05 5.73
CA ASP A 21 -2.43 7.10 6.64
C ASP A 21 -3.25 6.09 5.84
N GLY A 22 -2.65 4.93 5.59
CA GLY A 22 -3.30 3.87 4.82
C GLY A 22 -4.49 3.23 5.51
N ARG A 23 -4.70 3.53 6.79
CA ARG A 23 -5.82 2.98 7.55
C ARG A 23 -6.92 4.01 7.80
N VAL A 24 -6.85 5.15 7.14
CA VAL A 24 -7.87 6.18 7.27
C VAL A 24 -9.22 5.62 6.84
N THR A 25 -10.28 5.99 7.56
CA THR A 25 -11.61 5.48 7.26
C THR A 25 -12.19 6.20 6.04
N TYR A 26 -13.15 5.55 5.39
CA TYR A 26 -13.84 6.20 4.27
C TYR A 26 -14.64 7.42 4.74
N ASP A 27 -15.15 7.39 5.98
CA ASP A 27 -15.85 8.55 6.51
C ASP A 27 -14.89 9.74 6.66
N ALA A 28 -13.69 9.49 7.14
CA ALA A 28 -12.70 10.55 7.28
C ALA A 28 -12.27 11.08 5.93
N LEU A 29 -12.04 10.19 4.96
CA LEU A 29 -11.72 10.61 3.60
C LEU A 29 -12.85 11.44 3.00
N ALA A 30 -14.09 11.01 3.20
CA ALA A 30 -15.25 11.71 2.66
C ALA A 30 -15.31 13.14 3.18
N ALA A 31 -15.03 13.33 4.47
CA ALA A 31 -15.01 14.65 5.05
C ALA A 31 -13.93 15.53 4.42
N GLN A 32 -12.77 14.94 4.11
CA GLN A 32 -11.67 15.71 3.55
C GLN A 32 -11.93 16.16 2.11
N VAL A 33 -12.69 15.37 1.34
CA VAL A 33 -12.93 15.68 -0.07
C VAL A 33 -14.37 16.10 -0.34
N ASN A 34 -15.16 16.21 0.71
CA ASN A 34 -16.54 16.72 0.62
C ASN A 34 -17.43 15.84 -0.26
N LEU A 35 -17.31 14.54 -0.08
CA LEU A 35 -18.13 13.55 -0.77
C LEU A 35 -18.76 12.61 0.26
N SER A 36 -19.66 11.74 -0.19
CA SER A 36 -20.19 10.69 0.65
C SER A 36 -19.16 9.57 0.79
N ALA A 37 -19.28 8.79 1.85
CA ALA A 37 -18.39 7.65 2.06
C ALA A 37 -18.51 6.63 0.94
N SER A 38 -19.72 6.42 0.41
CA SER A 38 -19.90 5.47 -0.69
C SER A 38 -19.25 5.96 -1.99
N ALA A 39 -19.27 7.27 -2.22
CA ALA A 39 -18.60 7.84 -3.38
C ALA A 39 -17.08 7.69 -3.28
N VAL A 40 -16.54 7.89 -2.06
CA VAL A 40 -15.11 7.71 -1.82
C VAL A 40 -14.74 6.25 -2.02
N LEU A 41 -15.52 5.33 -1.46
CA LEU A 41 -15.27 3.90 -1.62
C LEU A 41 -15.19 3.51 -3.09
N ARG A 42 -16.10 4.02 -3.89
CA ARG A 42 -16.11 3.72 -5.32
C ARG A 42 -14.86 4.23 -6.01
N ARG A 43 -14.41 5.42 -5.65
CA ARG A 43 -13.18 5.98 -6.22
C ARG A 43 -11.96 5.20 -5.80
N VAL A 44 -11.88 4.82 -4.51
CA VAL A 44 -10.74 4.04 -4.01
C VAL A 44 -10.67 2.70 -4.71
N ARG A 45 -11.80 2.01 -4.84
CA ARG A 45 -11.81 0.71 -5.51
C ARG A 45 -11.38 0.82 -6.97
N ARG A 46 -11.77 1.89 -7.64
CA ARG A 46 -11.35 2.09 -9.01
C ARG A 46 -9.83 2.28 -9.09
N ARG A 47 -9.26 2.97 -8.10
CA ARG A 47 -7.80 3.17 -8.08
C ARG A 47 -7.07 1.88 -7.75
N GLU A 48 -7.64 1.05 -6.91
CA GLU A 48 -7.06 -0.26 -6.63
C GLU A 48 -7.07 -1.14 -7.88
N GLU A 49 -8.18 -1.16 -8.57
CA GLU A 49 -8.32 -1.99 -9.76
C GLU A 49 -7.42 -1.52 -10.89
N SER A 50 -7.21 -0.22 -11.00
CA SER A 50 -6.39 0.33 -12.07
C SER A 50 -4.89 0.23 -11.79
N GLY A 51 -4.51 -0.11 -10.57
CA GLY A 51 -3.10 -0.20 -10.19
C GLY A 51 -2.53 1.09 -9.65
N ALA A 52 -3.30 2.17 -9.59
CA ALA A 52 -2.83 3.41 -8.98
C ALA A 52 -2.53 3.22 -7.50
N ILE A 53 -3.29 2.33 -6.85
CA ILE A 53 -2.98 1.86 -5.51
C ILE A 53 -2.53 0.42 -5.66
N SER A 54 -1.25 0.18 -5.46
CA SER A 54 -0.70 -1.17 -5.67
C SER A 54 -0.75 -2.02 -4.41
N ALA A 55 -0.68 -1.39 -3.24
CA ALA A 55 -0.67 -2.13 -1.97
C ALA A 55 -0.85 -1.17 -0.81
N TYR A 56 -1.26 -1.74 0.32
CA TYR A 56 -1.28 -1.04 1.59
C TYR A 56 -0.28 -1.75 2.49
N VAL A 57 0.71 -1.01 2.97
CA VAL A 57 1.81 -1.62 3.75
C VAL A 57 2.08 -0.79 4.99
N ALA A 58 2.65 -1.45 5.99
CA ALA A 58 3.12 -0.76 7.18
C ALA A 58 4.59 -0.39 6.97
N LEU A 59 4.93 0.82 7.32
CA LEU A 59 6.33 1.26 7.29
C LEU A 59 6.85 1.20 8.72
N VAL A 60 7.80 0.32 8.96
CA VAL A 60 8.34 0.11 10.30
C VAL A 60 9.83 0.42 10.28
N PRO A 61 10.28 1.41 11.05
CA PRO A 61 11.71 1.73 11.08
C PRO A 61 12.51 0.54 11.61
N PRO A 62 13.59 0.15 10.93
CA PRO A 62 14.38 -1.01 11.36
C PRO A 62 14.92 -0.89 12.77
N GLU A 63 15.27 0.31 13.19
CA GLU A 63 15.85 0.54 14.51
C GLU A 63 14.84 0.26 15.64
N LYS A 64 13.56 0.15 15.32
CA LYS A 64 12.54 -0.09 16.32
C LYS A 64 12.19 -1.56 16.49
N VAL A 65 12.62 -2.41 15.56
CA VAL A 65 12.29 -3.83 15.59
C VAL A 65 13.52 -4.72 15.50
N GLY A 66 14.72 -4.14 15.32
CA GLY A 66 15.97 -4.88 15.38
C GLY A 66 16.36 -5.53 14.06
N LEU A 67 17.34 -6.43 14.16
CA LEU A 67 17.98 -7.00 13.00
C LEU A 67 17.09 -7.92 12.19
N GLY A 68 16.11 -8.54 12.85
CA GLY A 68 15.20 -9.44 12.15
C GLY A 68 14.46 -8.74 11.03
N LEU A 69 13.97 -7.54 11.30
CA LEU A 69 13.26 -6.79 10.28
C LEU A 69 14.21 -6.33 9.17
N THR A 70 15.43 -5.97 9.52
CA THR A 70 16.41 -5.56 8.53
C THR A 70 16.66 -6.68 7.53
N ALA A 71 16.85 -7.90 8.03
CA ALA A 71 17.04 -9.05 7.16
C ALA A 71 15.81 -9.31 6.29
N TYR A 72 14.64 -9.15 6.87
CA TYR A 72 13.40 -9.32 6.14
C TYR A 72 13.30 -8.32 4.98
N ILE A 73 13.64 -7.07 5.22
CA ILE A 73 13.59 -6.05 4.18
C ILE A 73 14.53 -6.42 3.03
N ASN A 74 15.72 -6.91 3.34
CA ASN A 74 16.67 -7.32 2.31
C ASN A 74 16.12 -8.45 1.45
N VAL A 75 15.52 -9.44 2.09
CA VAL A 75 14.90 -10.56 1.36
C VAL A 75 13.81 -10.05 0.43
N ARG A 76 12.99 -9.13 0.91
CA ARG A 76 11.91 -8.58 0.10
C ARG A 76 12.44 -7.88 -1.13
N LEU A 77 13.49 -7.08 -0.98
CA LEU A 77 14.07 -6.37 -2.10
C LEU A 77 14.65 -7.31 -3.15
N GLU A 78 15.35 -8.34 -2.70
CA GLU A 78 15.90 -9.32 -3.63
C GLU A 78 14.82 -10.03 -4.41
N LYS A 79 13.77 -10.46 -3.73
CA LYS A 79 12.68 -11.15 -4.40
C LYS A 79 11.93 -10.24 -5.35
N HIS A 80 11.80 -8.99 -5.00
CA HIS A 80 11.17 -8.03 -5.89
C HIS A 80 11.95 -7.92 -7.20
N THR A 81 13.28 -7.90 -7.12
CA THR A 81 14.13 -7.80 -8.27
C THR A 81 14.00 -9.02 -9.18
N GLU A 82 13.91 -10.20 -8.59
CA GLU A 82 13.86 -11.44 -9.34
C GLU A 82 12.49 -11.78 -9.87
N SER A 83 11.45 -11.35 -9.18
CA SER A 83 10.10 -11.78 -9.48
C SER A 83 9.19 -10.60 -9.71
N HIS A 84 9.54 -9.78 -10.66
CA HIS A 84 8.79 -8.57 -10.97
C HIS A 84 7.35 -8.85 -11.41
N LYS A 85 7.02 -10.09 -11.73
CA LYS A 85 5.66 -10.45 -12.09
C LYS A 85 4.75 -10.61 -10.89
N ARG A 86 5.33 -10.73 -9.72
CA ARG A 86 4.54 -10.92 -8.51
C ARG A 86 4.07 -9.59 -7.96
N ASN A 87 2.92 -9.66 -7.35
CA ASN A 87 2.37 -8.55 -6.65
C ASN A 87 3.21 -8.29 -5.39
N PRO A 88 3.51 -7.03 -5.04
CA PRO A 88 4.34 -6.73 -3.86
C PRO A 88 3.80 -7.30 -2.57
N MET A 89 2.48 -7.41 -2.43
CA MET A 89 1.89 -7.98 -1.23
C MET A 89 2.23 -9.46 -1.06
N ASP A 90 2.29 -10.19 -2.17
CA ASP A 90 2.67 -11.60 -2.12
C ASP A 90 4.09 -11.77 -1.64
N LEU A 91 5.00 -10.94 -2.12
CA LEU A 91 6.39 -10.98 -1.67
C LEU A 91 6.50 -10.64 -0.20
N PHE A 92 5.74 -9.67 0.24
CA PHE A 92 5.72 -9.27 1.65
C PHE A 92 5.27 -10.43 2.53
N ARG A 93 4.19 -11.10 2.17
CA ARG A 93 3.67 -12.22 2.95
C ARG A 93 4.66 -13.36 3.01
N ALA A 94 5.25 -13.69 1.87
CA ALA A 94 6.20 -14.79 1.81
C ALA A 94 7.38 -14.53 2.74
N ALA A 95 7.90 -13.31 2.73
CA ALA A 95 9.03 -12.97 3.57
C ALA A 95 8.67 -13.06 5.05
N VAL A 96 7.50 -12.58 5.43
CA VAL A 96 7.06 -12.64 6.83
C VAL A 96 6.95 -14.09 7.27
N GLN A 97 6.43 -14.97 6.42
CA GLN A 97 6.27 -16.37 6.76
C GLN A 97 7.59 -17.11 6.92
N THR A 98 8.61 -16.67 6.21
CA THR A 98 9.91 -17.34 6.28
C THR A 98 10.82 -16.81 7.38
N LEU A 99 10.42 -15.76 8.06
CA LEU A 99 11.21 -15.16 9.13
C LEU A 99 10.41 -15.17 10.43
N PRO A 100 10.34 -16.33 11.10
CA PRO A 100 9.41 -16.50 12.23
C PRO A 100 9.62 -15.51 13.36
N HIS A 101 10.84 -15.08 13.61
CA HIS A 101 11.08 -14.16 14.72
C HIS A 101 10.61 -12.73 14.42
N VAL A 102 10.24 -12.45 13.20
CA VAL A 102 9.69 -11.15 12.85
C VAL A 102 8.24 -11.03 13.32
N VAL A 103 7.55 -12.14 13.41
CA VAL A 103 6.14 -12.18 13.79
C VAL A 103 5.94 -11.81 15.25
N GLU A 104 6.94 -12.01 16.03
CA GLU A 104 6.88 -11.68 17.44
C GLU A 104 7.19 -10.22 17.67
#